data_fc3258d663fcd91bb6754920f38d6f28
#
_entry.id   fc3258d663fcd91bb6754920f38d6f28
#
_cell.length_a   1.000
_cell.length_b   1.000
_cell.length_c   1.000
_cell.angle_alpha   90.00
_cell.angle_beta   90.00
_cell.angle_gamma   90.00
#
_symmetry.space_group_name_H-M   'P 1'
#
loop_
_entity.id
_entity.type
_entity.pdbx_description
1 polymer ?
#
loop_
_entity_poly.entity_id
_entity_poly.type
_entity_poly.pdbx_seq_one_letter_code
_entity_poly.pdbx_strand_id
1 'polypeptide(L)'
;MKIVVIGGTGLIGSKVVSRLRDQEHEMVAASPATGVDTVTGQGLAEALAGARVVVDVSNAPDWGDTAVMDFFQTSARNILAAETAAGIGHHVALSVVGTERLQGSGYFRAKLAQEEAIKAAYVPSTILRATQFFEFIGRIADSSTHDGTVRLPPLFFQPQAADDVAAALADIAEGAPVNGTVELAGPERFRLDELVRRYLRASKDPRHVVTDARAPYYGLEINDERALLPGDHPRIGATRFADWLSRTTAKQTTP
;
A
#
# COMPACT_ATOMS: atom_id res chain seq x y z
N MET A 1 -8.87 6.30 21.95
CA MET A 1 -8.43 4.91 22.13
C MET A 1 -6.98 4.77 21.74
N LYS A 2 -6.28 3.71 22.22
CA LYS A 2 -4.90 3.43 21.78
C LYS A 2 -4.94 2.64 20.46
N ILE A 3 -4.21 3.14 19.45
CA ILE A 3 -4.08 2.53 18.12
C ILE A 3 -2.60 2.34 17.82
N VAL A 4 -2.21 1.16 17.38
CA VAL A 4 -0.83 0.85 16.96
C VAL A 4 -0.78 0.77 15.45
N VAL A 5 0.17 1.47 14.83
CA VAL A 5 0.40 1.42 13.37
C VAL A 5 1.71 0.72 13.11
N ILE A 6 1.63 -0.53 12.64
CA ILE A 6 2.79 -1.31 12.17
C ILE A 6 3.23 -0.74 10.81
N GLY A 7 4.53 -0.42 10.68
CA GLY A 7 5.02 0.37 9.56
C GLY A 7 4.75 1.88 9.72
N GLY A 8 4.50 2.32 10.97
CA GLY A 8 4.06 3.68 11.33
C GLY A 8 5.02 4.81 10.96
N THR A 9 6.27 4.52 10.61
CA THR A 9 7.27 5.51 10.16
C THR A 9 7.38 5.60 8.63
N GLY A 10 6.69 4.71 7.88
CA GLY A 10 6.70 4.68 6.42
C GLY A 10 5.78 5.70 5.76
N LEU A 11 5.72 5.68 4.43
CA LEU A 11 4.93 6.61 3.61
C LEU A 11 3.45 6.69 4.03
N ILE A 12 2.79 5.55 4.17
CA ILE A 12 1.38 5.51 4.55
C ILE A 12 1.24 5.61 6.07
N GLY A 13 2.06 4.87 6.82
CA GLY A 13 1.94 4.78 8.28
C GLY A 13 2.10 6.12 8.98
N SER A 14 3.06 6.95 8.58
CA SER A 14 3.24 8.29 9.17
C SER A 14 2.03 9.20 8.97
N LYS A 15 1.36 9.10 7.81
CA LYS A 15 0.14 9.84 7.50
C LYS A 15 -1.06 9.35 8.32
N VAL A 16 -1.19 8.02 8.50
CA VAL A 16 -2.22 7.42 9.37
C VAL A 16 -2.02 7.87 10.81
N VAL A 17 -0.77 7.77 11.31
CA VAL A 17 -0.42 8.22 12.67
C VAL A 17 -0.74 9.70 12.89
N SER A 18 -0.37 10.57 11.93
CA SER A 18 -0.69 12.00 12.04
C SER A 18 -2.19 12.24 12.10
N ARG A 19 -2.93 11.65 11.16
CA ARG A 19 -4.38 11.85 11.04
C ARG A 19 -5.14 11.39 12.29
N LEU A 20 -4.83 10.19 12.80
CA LEU A 20 -5.48 9.64 13.98
C LEU A 20 -5.07 10.38 15.28
N ARG A 21 -3.85 10.94 15.30
CA ARG A 21 -3.43 11.82 16.41
C ARG A 21 -4.21 13.14 16.41
N ASP A 22 -4.47 13.72 15.25
CA ASP A 22 -5.28 14.93 15.11
C ASP A 22 -6.74 14.71 15.56
N GLN A 23 -7.19 13.43 15.56
CA GLN A 23 -8.49 12.96 16.09
C GLN A 23 -8.42 12.54 17.57
N GLU A 24 -7.37 12.95 18.29
CA GLU A 24 -7.16 12.75 19.74
C GLU A 24 -7.03 11.26 20.14
N HIS A 25 -6.57 10.38 19.23
CA HIS A 25 -6.21 9.01 19.58
C HIS A 25 -4.80 8.91 20.16
N GLU A 26 -4.59 7.97 21.08
CA GLU A 26 -3.26 7.58 21.55
C GLU A 26 -2.58 6.71 20.48
N MET A 27 -1.52 7.23 19.86
CA MET A 27 -0.87 6.61 18.71
C MET A 27 0.48 6.01 19.04
N VAL A 28 0.69 4.76 18.66
CA VAL A 28 2.00 4.12 18.66
C VAL A 28 2.43 3.85 17.22
N ALA A 29 3.50 4.51 16.78
CA ALA A 29 4.15 4.24 15.49
C ALA A 29 5.16 3.11 15.69
N ALA A 30 4.80 1.90 15.28
CA ALA A 30 5.63 0.71 15.44
C ALA A 30 6.43 0.42 14.15
N SER A 31 7.75 0.32 14.28
CA SER A 31 8.68 -0.02 13.20
C SER A 31 10.02 -0.47 13.80
N PRO A 32 10.95 -1.05 13.02
CA PRO A 32 12.30 -1.34 13.51
C PRO A 32 13.01 -0.11 14.09
N ALA A 33 12.80 1.07 13.50
CA ALA A 33 13.37 2.32 14.00
C ALA A 33 12.84 2.75 15.39
N THR A 34 11.68 2.24 15.80
CA THR A 34 11.06 2.49 17.11
C THR A 34 11.13 1.28 18.04
N GLY A 35 11.93 0.26 17.70
CA GLY A 35 12.16 -0.93 18.54
C GLY A 35 11.11 -2.03 18.35
N VAL A 36 10.29 -1.98 17.31
CA VAL A 36 9.29 -3.03 17.01
C VAL A 36 9.65 -3.72 15.71
N ASP A 37 10.01 -4.98 15.79
CA ASP A 37 10.33 -5.83 14.63
C ASP A 37 9.31 -6.97 14.53
N THR A 38 8.51 -6.96 13.46
CA THR A 38 7.43 -7.94 13.24
C THR A 38 7.96 -9.31 12.81
N VAL A 39 9.16 -9.38 12.23
CA VAL A 39 9.77 -10.65 11.80
C VAL A 39 10.31 -11.43 13.00
N THR A 40 10.97 -10.75 13.93
CA THR A 40 11.49 -11.37 15.15
C THR A 40 10.48 -11.41 16.29
N GLY A 41 9.43 -10.59 16.22
CA GLY A 41 8.46 -10.41 17.30
C GLY A 41 8.90 -9.43 18.39
N GLN A 42 10.11 -8.88 18.28
CA GLN A 42 10.65 -7.95 19.28
C GLN A 42 9.76 -6.71 19.40
N GLY A 43 9.43 -6.32 20.65
CA GLY A 43 8.68 -5.11 20.97
C GLY A 43 7.19 -5.17 20.64
N LEU A 44 6.67 -6.27 20.03
CA LEU A 44 5.25 -6.36 19.69
C LEU A 44 4.35 -6.38 20.93
N ALA A 45 4.67 -7.18 21.94
CA ALA A 45 3.84 -7.31 23.14
C ALA A 45 3.71 -5.96 23.87
N GLU A 46 4.80 -5.22 24.02
CA GLU A 46 4.82 -3.91 24.67
C GLU A 46 4.05 -2.85 23.86
N ALA A 47 4.22 -2.87 22.54
CA ALA A 47 3.52 -1.93 21.67
C ALA A 47 2.00 -2.16 21.70
N LEU A 48 1.57 -3.43 21.69
CA LEU A 48 0.15 -3.81 21.67
C LEU A 48 -0.54 -3.75 23.02
N ALA A 49 0.20 -3.65 24.13
CA ALA A 49 -0.39 -3.59 25.48
C ALA A 49 -1.40 -2.46 25.59
N GLY A 50 -2.68 -2.79 25.89
CA GLY A 50 -3.80 -1.85 26.03
C GLY A 50 -4.28 -1.23 24.70
N ALA A 51 -3.77 -1.67 23.55
CA ALA A 51 -4.26 -1.20 22.26
C ALA A 51 -5.63 -1.81 21.94
N ARG A 52 -6.43 -1.06 21.21
CA ARG A 52 -7.75 -1.47 20.74
C ARG A 52 -7.74 -1.89 19.28
N VAL A 53 -6.93 -1.22 18.47
CA VAL A 53 -6.84 -1.39 17.02
C VAL A 53 -5.38 -1.47 16.60
N VAL A 54 -5.09 -2.34 15.65
CA VAL A 54 -3.81 -2.41 14.93
C VAL A 54 -4.05 -2.08 13.47
N VAL A 55 -3.24 -1.17 12.92
CA VAL A 55 -3.22 -0.86 11.48
C VAL A 55 -1.89 -1.35 10.91
N ASP A 56 -1.91 -2.42 10.13
CA ASP A 56 -0.72 -2.98 9.49
C ASP A 56 -0.56 -2.41 8.08
N VAL A 57 0.40 -1.52 7.94
CA VAL A 57 0.87 -0.96 6.67
C VAL A 57 2.34 -1.29 6.41
N SER A 58 2.83 -2.35 7.03
CA SER A 58 4.20 -2.83 6.84
C SER A 58 4.44 -3.30 5.41
N ASN A 59 5.69 -3.22 4.97
CA ASN A 59 6.10 -3.70 3.66
C ASN A 59 7.50 -4.33 3.74
N ALA A 60 7.76 -5.31 2.88
CA ALA A 60 9.04 -5.99 2.84
C ALA A 60 10.17 -5.04 2.44
N PRO A 61 11.33 -5.10 3.10
CA PRO A 61 12.51 -4.33 2.71
C PRO A 61 13.19 -4.87 1.46
N ASP A 62 13.00 -6.17 1.17
CA ASP A 62 13.53 -6.88 0.00
C ASP A 62 12.37 -7.41 -0.84
N TRP A 63 12.49 -7.30 -2.17
CA TRP A 63 11.45 -7.64 -3.15
C TRP A 63 11.73 -8.95 -3.88
N GLY A 64 12.78 -9.68 -3.51
CA GLY A 64 13.04 -11.04 -4.01
C GLY A 64 11.90 -11.99 -3.60
N ASP A 65 11.48 -12.88 -4.49
CA ASP A 65 10.30 -13.73 -4.33
C ASP A 65 10.26 -14.49 -3.00
N THR A 66 11.39 -15.06 -2.57
CA THR A 66 11.48 -15.76 -1.29
C THR A 66 11.46 -14.79 -0.11
N ALA A 67 12.25 -13.72 -0.17
CA ALA A 67 12.37 -12.75 0.91
C ALA A 67 11.04 -12.03 1.20
N VAL A 68 10.31 -11.64 0.15
CA VAL A 68 9.01 -10.99 0.29
C VAL A 68 7.95 -11.94 0.88
N MET A 69 7.96 -13.21 0.49
CA MET A 69 7.06 -14.24 1.03
C MET A 69 7.36 -14.48 2.51
N ASP A 70 8.62 -14.72 2.86
CA ASP A 70 9.06 -14.97 4.23
C ASP A 70 8.70 -13.79 5.15
N PHE A 71 8.89 -12.56 4.66
CA PHE A 71 8.52 -11.36 5.41
C PHE A 71 7.02 -11.35 5.74
N PHE A 72 6.15 -11.43 4.73
CA PHE A 72 4.72 -11.28 4.96
C PHE A 72 4.12 -12.45 5.75
N GLN A 73 4.57 -13.68 5.52
CA GLN A 73 4.10 -14.83 6.30
C GLN A 73 4.55 -14.77 7.75
N THR A 74 5.81 -14.43 8.00
CA THR A 74 6.36 -14.39 9.35
C THR A 74 5.81 -13.22 10.15
N SER A 75 5.77 -12.01 9.56
CA SER A 75 5.22 -10.84 10.24
C SER A 75 3.72 -11.00 10.52
N ALA A 76 2.93 -11.47 9.56
CA ALA A 76 1.51 -11.71 9.80
C ALA A 76 1.27 -12.69 10.96
N ARG A 77 1.98 -13.84 10.98
CA ARG A 77 1.88 -14.81 12.07
C ARG A 77 2.22 -14.18 13.43
N ASN A 78 3.31 -13.44 13.52
CA ASN A 78 3.76 -12.84 14.78
C ASN A 78 2.81 -11.72 15.25
N ILE A 79 2.35 -10.86 14.34
CA ILE A 79 1.37 -9.80 14.64
C ILE A 79 0.08 -10.40 15.15
N LEU A 80 -0.53 -11.35 14.42
CA LEU A 80 -1.82 -11.96 14.79
C LEU A 80 -1.75 -12.74 16.10
N ALA A 81 -0.62 -13.38 16.39
CA ALA A 81 -0.40 -14.05 17.69
C ALA A 81 -0.33 -13.03 18.84
N ALA A 82 0.41 -11.93 18.66
CA ALA A 82 0.51 -10.87 19.64
C ALA A 82 -0.83 -10.12 19.85
N GLU A 83 -1.58 -9.89 18.77
CA GLU A 83 -2.93 -9.32 18.82
C GLU A 83 -3.91 -10.17 19.60
N THR A 84 -3.89 -11.48 19.37
CA THR A 84 -4.72 -12.44 20.12
C THR A 84 -4.39 -12.37 21.60
N ALA A 85 -3.11 -12.36 21.97
CA ALA A 85 -2.65 -12.28 23.35
C ALA A 85 -3.02 -10.94 24.02
N ALA A 86 -3.00 -9.84 23.27
CA ALA A 86 -3.33 -8.49 23.73
C ALA A 86 -4.85 -8.21 23.75
N GLY A 87 -5.69 -9.07 23.16
CA GLY A 87 -7.13 -8.86 23.05
C GLY A 87 -7.51 -7.71 22.10
N ILE A 88 -6.80 -7.58 20.97
CA ILE A 88 -7.08 -6.56 19.96
C ILE A 88 -8.49 -6.77 19.38
N GLY A 89 -9.25 -5.69 19.29
CA GLY A 89 -10.63 -5.72 18.79
C GLY A 89 -10.77 -5.52 17.29
N HIS A 90 -9.74 -4.99 16.60
CA HIS A 90 -9.77 -4.77 15.17
C HIS A 90 -8.36 -4.76 14.56
N HIS A 91 -8.10 -5.66 13.64
CA HIS A 91 -6.91 -5.66 12.76
C HIS A 91 -7.27 -5.02 11.42
N VAL A 92 -6.57 -3.96 11.03
CA VAL A 92 -6.74 -3.28 9.73
C VAL A 92 -5.48 -3.48 8.92
N ALA A 93 -5.58 -4.14 7.76
CA ALA A 93 -4.43 -4.39 6.90
C ALA A 93 -4.53 -3.62 5.59
N LEU A 94 -3.42 -3.00 5.17
CA LEU A 94 -3.27 -2.48 3.83
C LEU A 94 -2.78 -3.58 2.88
N SER A 95 -3.56 -3.85 1.86
CA SER A 95 -3.21 -4.76 0.76
C SER A 95 -3.30 -4.05 -0.59
N VAL A 96 -3.22 -4.79 -1.68
CA VAL A 96 -3.20 -4.27 -3.05
C VAL A 96 -4.28 -4.93 -3.89
N VAL A 97 -4.88 -4.17 -4.78
CA VAL A 97 -5.81 -4.69 -5.80
C VAL A 97 -5.04 -5.62 -6.74
N GLY A 98 -5.65 -6.74 -7.11
CA GLY A 98 -5.08 -7.71 -8.05
C GLY A 98 -4.32 -8.87 -7.40
N THR A 99 -4.36 -9.04 -6.08
CA THR A 99 -3.67 -10.14 -5.36
C THR A 99 -3.98 -11.51 -5.95
N GLU A 100 -5.23 -11.80 -6.32
CA GLU A 100 -5.60 -13.09 -6.92
C GLU A 100 -5.28 -13.19 -8.41
N ARG A 101 -5.17 -12.06 -9.12
CA ARG A 101 -5.00 -12.02 -10.58
C ARG A 101 -3.54 -12.07 -11.02
N LEU A 102 -2.62 -11.54 -10.19
CA LEU A 102 -1.21 -11.32 -10.57
C LEU A 102 -0.26 -12.30 -9.90
N GLN A 103 -0.64 -13.57 -9.83
CA GLN A 103 0.09 -14.64 -9.13
C GLN A 103 1.47 -14.98 -9.74
N GLY A 104 1.80 -14.48 -10.92
CA GLY A 104 3.14 -14.54 -11.48
C GLY A 104 4.19 -13.72 -10.70
N SER A 105 3.75 -12.74 -9.88
CA SER A 105 4.64 -11.92 -9.03
C SER A 105 4.73 -12.48 -7.62
N GLY A 106 5.95 -12.61 -7.08
CA GLY A 106 6.19 -13.00 -5.68
C GLY A 106 5.52 -12.06 -4.69
N TYR A 107 5.54 -10.77 -4.97
CA TYR A 107 4.87 -9.77 -4.12
C TYR A 107 3.36 -10.00 -4.01
N PHE A 108 2.66 -10.22 -5.12
CA PHE A 108 1.21 -10.43 -5.08
C PHE A 108 0.87 -11.78 -4.42
N ARG A 109 1.69 -12.83 -4.62
CA ARG A 109 1.55 -14.09 -3.87
C ARG A 109 1.72 -13.89 -2.37
N ALA A 110 2.73 -13.13 -1.96
CA ALA A 110 3.00 -12.85 -0.55
C ALA A 110 1.87 -12.02 0.10
N LYS A 111 1.33 -11.02 -0.62
CA LYS A 111 0.18 -10.25 -0.15
C LYS A 111 -1.09 -11.11 -0.04
N LEU A 112 -1.32 -12.02 -0.97
CA LEU A 112 -2.44 -12.97 -0.86
C LEU A 112 -2.27 -13.88 0.36
N ALA A 113 -1.07 -14.42 0.60
CA ALA A 113 -0.78 -15.24 1.77
C ALA A 113 -0.99 -14.48 3.10
N GLN A 114 -0.62 -13.19 3.15
CA GLN A 114 -0.94 -12.32 4.30
C GLN A 114 -2.44 -12.18 4.50
N GLU A 115 -3.21 -11.91 3.45
CA GLU A 115 -4.67 -11.79 3.54
C GLU A 115 -5.34 -13.08 4.00
N GLU A 116 -4.86 -14.24 3.53
CA GLU A 116 -5.36 -15.55 3.95
C GLU A 116 -5.09 -15.80 5.43
N ALA A 117 -3.90 -15.46 5.92
CA ALA A 117 -3.56 -15.58 7.34
C ALA A 117 -4.47 -14.69 8.22
N ILE A 118 -4.74 -13.45 7.79
CA ILE A 118 -5.64 -12.53 8.48
C ILE A 118 -7.07 -13.08 8.51
N LYS A 119 -7.58 -13.57 7.37
CA LYS A 119 -8.94 -14.13 7.26
C LYS A 119 -9.13 -15.41 8.11
N ALA A 120 -8.05 -16.18 8.32
CA ALA A 120 -8.07 -17.37 9.14
C ALA A 120 -7.92 -17.09 10.64
N ALA A 121 -7.54 -15.89 11.03
CA ALA A 121 -7.37 -15.49 12.43
C ALA A 121 -8.70 -15.23 13.13
N TYR A 122 -8.70 -15.34 14.47
CA TYR A 122 -9.88 -15.02 15.30
C TYR A 122 -10.05 -13.52 15.56
N VAL A 123 -9.03 -12.70 15.28
CA VAL A 123 -9.10 -11.25 15.47
C VAL A 123 -10.02 -10.64 14.42
N PRO A 124 -11.05 -9.88 14.81
CA PRO A 124 -11.90 -9.19 13.83
C PRO A 124 -11.07 -8.28 12.93
N SER A 125 -11.31 -8.32 11.64
CA SER A 125 -10.40 -7.66 10.69
C SER A 125 -11.09 -6.93 9.54
N THR A 126 -10.37 -5.98 8.96
CA THR A 126 -10.72 -5.34 7.69
C THR A 126 -9.47 -5.23 6.82
N ILE A 127 -9.52 -5.78 5.62
CA ILE A 127 -8.44 -5.69 4.65
C ILE A 127 -8.80 -4.60 3.64
N LEU A 128 -7.98 -3.54 3.55
CA LEU A 128 -8.10 -2.51 2.53
C LEU A 128 -7.18 -2.85 1.36
N ARG A 129 -7.73 -3.25 0.23
CA ARG A 129 -7.00 -3.37 -1.02
C ARG A 129 -6.98 -2.02 -1.73
N ALA A 130 -5.84 -1.37 -1.78
CA ALA A 130 -5.65 -0.11 -2.49
C ALA A 130 -5.17 -0.38 -3.93
N THR A 131 -5.60 0.45 -4.88
CA THR A 131 -4.91 0.55 -6.17
C THR A 131 -3.55 1.22 -5.97
N GLN A 132 -2.74 1.30 -7.01
CA GLN A 132 -1.40 1.85 -6.97
C GLN A 132 -1.41 3.33 -6.58
N PHE A 133 -0.26 3.84 -6.12
CA PHE A 133 -0.16 5.21 -5.62
C PHE A 133 0.53 6.14 -6.61
N PHE A 134 0.11 7.39 -6.67
CA PHE A 134 0.79 8.42 -7.46
C PHE A 134 2.26 8.56 -7.08
N GLU A 135 2.60 8.37 -5.82
CA GLU A 135 3.95 8.45 -5.26
C GLU A 135 4.93 7.43 -5.87
N PHE A 136 4.40 6.37 -6.50
CA PHE A 136 5.23 5.33 -7.14
C PHE A 136 5.38 5.50 -8.66
N ILE A 137 4.76 6.49 -9.28
CA ILE A 137 4.85 6.70 -10.74
C ILE A 137 6.30 6.88 -11.20
N GLY A 138 7.10 7.64 -10.44
CA GLY A 138 8.52 7.79 -10.73
C GLY A 138 9.29 6.47 -10.68
N ARG A 139 9.04 5.65 -9.65
CA ARG A 139 9.67 4.31 -9.53
C ARG A 139 9.24 3.36 -10.65
N ILE A 140 8.00 3.45 -11.11
CA ILE A 140 7.53 2.69 -12.29
C ILE A 140 8.33 3.10 -13.52
N ALA A 141 8.52 4.41 -13.74
CA ALA A 141 9.33 4.91 -14.84
C ALA A 141 10.78 4.41 -14.72
N ASP A 142 11.38 4.47 -13.53
CA ASP A 142 12.77 4.05 -13.29
C ASP A 142 12.97 2.55 -13.55
N SER A 143 12.08 1.70 -13.03
CA SER A 143 12.15 0.24 -13.22
C SER A 143 11.91 -0.22 -14.67
N SER A 144 11.28 0.63 -15.48
CA SER A 144 10.94 0.37 -16.88
C SER A 144 11.87 1.09 -17.86
N THR A 145 12.97 1.68 -17.37
CA THR A 145 13.92 2.45 -18.19
C THR A 145 15.08 1.55 -18.67
N HIS A 146 15.27 1.53 -19.98
CA HIS A 146 16.44 0.94 -20.65
C HIS A 146 16.99 1.93 -21.69
N ASP A 147 18.26 2.24 -21.61
CA ASP A 147 18.95 3.17 -22.52
C ASP A 147 18.19 4.52 -22.69
N GLY A 148 17.76 5.10 -21.58
CA GLY A 148 17.05 6.39 -21.59
C GLY A 148 15.60 6.34 -22.08
N THR A 149 15.09 5.16 -22.41
CA THR A 149 13.72 4.94 -22.89
C THR A 149 12.91 4.17 -21.85
N VAL A 150 11.75 4.70 -21.46
CA VAL A 150 10.78 4.04 -20.58
C VAL A 150 9.83 3.21 -21.44
N ARG A 151 9.85 1.88 -21.29
CA ARG A 151 8.95 0.96 -22.01
C ARG A 151 7.85 0.47 -21.08
N LEU A 152 6.60 0.73 -21.44
CA LEU A 152 5.44 0.41 -20.59
C LEU A 152 4.33 -0.28 -21.38
N PRO A 153 3.66 -1.27 -20.76
CA PRO A 153 2.49 -1.89 -21.34
C PRO A 153 1.28 -0.95 -21.27
N PRO A 154 0.33 -1.07 -22.22
CA PRO A 154 -0.87 -0.25 -22.28
C PRO A 154 -1.95 -0.69 -21.26
N LEU A 155 -1.56 -0.97 -20.01
CA LEU A 155 -2.48 -1.39 -18.96
C LEU A 155 -3.37 -0.23 -18.50
N PHE A 156 -4.58 -0.55 -18.10
CA PHE A 156 -5.41 0.39 -17.36
C PHE A 156 -4.95 0.52 -15.92
N PHE A 157 -4.94 1.74 -15.43
CA PHE A 157 -4.39 2.15 -14.15
C PHE A 157 -5.36 3.13 -13.49
N GLN A 158 -5.66 2.94 -12.21
CA GLN A 158 -6.54 3.83 -11.46
C GLN A 158 -5.90 4.24 -10.14
N PRO A 159 -4.73 4.91 -10.20
CA PRO A 159 -3.93 5.21 -9.01
C PRO A 159 -4.55 6.32 -8.18
N GLN A 160 -4.10 6.42 -6.93
CA GLN A 160 -4.59 7.35 -5.94
C GLN A 160 -3.45 7.97 -5.12
N ALA A 161 -3.75 9.01 -4.37
CA ALA A 161 -2.78 9.63 -3.46
C ALA A 161 -2.62 8.81 -2.18
N ALA A 162 -1.39 8.77 -1.65
CA ALA A 162 -1.10 8.17 -0.34
C ALA A 162 -1.93 8.82 0.80
N ASP A 163 -2.28 10.09 0.67
CA ASP A 163 -3.14 10.80 1.62
C ASP A 163 -4.57 10.27 1.66
N ASP A 164 -5.13 9.86 0.51
CA ASP A 164 -6.46 9.25 0.42
C ASP A 164 -6.46 7.84 1.03
N VAL A 165 -5.38 7.08 0.84
CA VAL A 165 -5.21 5.76 1.46
C VAL A 165 -5.13 5.89 2.98
N ALA A 166 -4.36 6.85 3.48
CA ALA A 166 -4.25 7.10 4.91
C ALA A 166 -5.58 7.56 5.53
N ALA A 167 -6.36 8.37 4.80
CA ALA A 167 -7.70 8.75 5.22
C ALA A 167 -8.62 7.54 5.35
N ALA A 168 -8.66 6.70 4.33
CA ALA A 168 -9.51 5.50 4.34
C ALA A 168 -9.10 4.49 5.44
N LEU A 169 -7.80 4.33 5.70
CA LEU A 169 -7.31 3.49 6.79
C LEU A 169 -7.69 4.05 8.17
N ALA A 170 -7.63 5.36 8.36
CA ALA A 170 -8.06 6.01 9.59
C ALA A 170 -9.57 5.81 9.82
N ASP A 171 -10.39 6.07 8.80
CA ASP A 171 -11.84 5.87 8.88
C ASP A 171 -12.21 4.39 9.19
N ILE A 172 -11.46 3.43 8.62
CA ILE A 172 -11.65 2.00 8.90
C ILE A 172 -11.24 1.68 10.34
N ALA A 173 -10.13 2.24 10.83
CA ALA A 173 -9.62 1.99 12.17
C ALA A 173 -10.58 2.50 13.26
N GLU A 174 -11.32 3.56 13.00
CA GLU A 174 -12.34 4.10 13.90
C GLU A 174 -13.69 3.36 13.80
N GLY A 175 -13.93 2.68 12.69
CA GLY A 175 -15.14 1.94 12.41
C GLY A 175 -15.19 0.54 13.01
N ALA A 176 -16.33 -0.12 12.86
CA ALA A 176 -16.47 -1.53 13.21
C ALA A 176 -15.74 -2.42 12.16
N PRO A 177 -15.17 -3.58 12.58
CA PRO A 177 -14.60 -4.55 11.66
C PRO A 177 -15.61 -5.02 10.62
N VAL A 178 -15.20 -5.03 9.35
CA VAL A 178 -16.03 -5.54 8.24
C VAL A 178 -15.94 -7.08 8.16
N ASN A 179 -14.90 -7.68 8.74
CA ASN A 179 -14.55 -9.10 8.62
C ASN A 179 -14.47 -9.55 7.15
N GLY A 180 -13.84 -8.72 6.33
CA GLY A 180 -13.75 -8.89 4.90
C GLY A 180 -12.79 -7.92 4.24
N THR A 181 -12.88 -7.87 2.92
CA THR A 181 -12.05 -7.01 2.07
C THR A 181 -12.88 -5.85 1.52
N VAL A 182 -12.34 -4.65 1.57
CA VAL A 182 -12.84 -3.45 0.90
C VAL A 182 -11.79 -2.95 -0.08
N GLU A 183 -12.20 -2.33 -1.17
CA GLU A 183 -11.29 -1.76 -2.15
C GLU A 183 -11.33 -0.24 -2.14
N LEU A 184 -10.19 0.38 -2.45
CA LEU A 184 -10.04 1.83 -2.61
C LEU A 184 -9.29 2.12 -3.90
N ALA A 185 -9.81 3.04 -4.69
CA ALA A 185 -9.21 3.46 -5.95
C ALA A 185 -9.21 4.98 -6.12
N GLY A 186 -8.37 5.49 -6.99
CA GLY A 186 -8.40 6.90 -7.36
C GLY A 186 -9.63 7.28 -8.17
N PRO A 187 -9.94 8.58 -8.30
CA PRO A 187 -11.12 9.07 -9.00
C PRO A 187 -11.00 8.99 -10.54
N GLU A 188 -9.81 8.72 -11.05
CA GLU A 188 -9.52 8.79 -12.48
C GLU A 188 -8.82 7.53 -12.98
N ARG A 189 -9.26 7.02 -14.15
CA ARG A 189 -8.57 5.95 -14.87
C ARG A 189 -7.65 6.52 -15.92
N PHE A 190 -6.50 5.88 -16.07
CA PHE A 190 -5.48 6.23 -17.05
C PHE A 190 -4.99 4.98 -17.79
N ARG A 191 -4.35 5.18 -18.93
CA ARG A 191 -3.39 4.22 -19.44
C ARG A 191 -2.06 4.47 -18.74
N LEU A 192 -1.39 3.41 -18.31
CA LEU A 192 -0.14 3.51 -17.55
C LEU A 192 0.93 4.32 -18.30
N ASP A 193 1.13 4.03 -19.59
CA ASP A 193 2.08 4.72 -20.45
C ASP A 193 1.76 6.22 -20.61
N GLU A 194 0.48 6.59 -20.68
CA GLU A 194 0.04 7.99 -20.75
C GLU A 194 0.24 8.73 -19.43
N LEU A 195 -0.07 8.06 -18.30
CA LEU A 195 0.11 8.64 -16.97
C LEU A 195 1.58 8.93 -16.68
N VAL A 196 2.46 7.96 -16.97
CA VAL A 196 3.92 8.14 -16.81
C VAL A 196 4.44 9.24 -17.73
N ARG A 197 3.97 9.31 -18.96
CA ARG A 197 4.34 10.39 -19.91
C ARG A 197 3.95 11.78 -19.39
N ARG A 198 2.77 11.91 -18.77
CA ARG A 198 2.32 13.16 -18.14
C ARG A 198 3.18 13.52 -16.94
N TYR A 199 3.51 12.53 -16.09
CA TYR A 199 4.36 12.72 -14.92
C TYR A 199 5.78 13.18 -15.31
N LEU A 200 6.45 12.47 -16.24
CA LEU A 200 7.80 12.83 -16.67
C LEU A 200 7.85 14.23 -17.30
N ARG A 201 6.85 14.59 -18.10
CA ARG A 201 6.76 15.93 -18.68
C ARG A 201 6.66 17.01 -17.58
N ALA A 202 5.83 16.81 -16.58
CA ALA A 202 5.66 17.76 -15.47
C ALA A 202 6.91 17.85 -14.58
N SER A 203 7.63 16.74 -14.41
CA SER A 203 8.90 16.69 -13.67
C SER A 203 10.10 17.17 -14.49
N LYS A 204 9.90 17.59 -15.76
CA LYS A 204 10.96 17.97 -16.70
C LYS A 204 12.00 16.86 -16.92
N ASP A 205 11.59 15.61 -16.81
CA ASP A 205 12.41 14.45 -17.07
C ASP A 205 12.54 14.24 -18.59
N PRO A 206 13.75 14.15 -19.15
CA PRO A 206 13.96 14.06 -20.59
C PRO A 206 13.66 12.69 -21.20
N ARG A 207 13.39 11.67 -20.39
CA ARG A 207 13.14 10.31 -20.89
C ARG A 207 11.90 10.22 -21.78
N HIS A 208 11.99 9.38 -22.80
CA HIS A 208 10.87 9.10 -23.69
C HIS A 208 10.09 7.87 -23.24
N VAL A 209 8.76 7.95 -23.28
CA VAL A 209 7.89 6.81 -22.99
C VAL A 209 7.43 6.17 -24.29
N VAL A 210 7.74 4.88 -24.43
CA VAL A 210 7.30 4.02 -25.53
C VAL A 210 6.26 3.04 -25.02
N THR A 211 5.13 2.96 -25.72
CA THR A 211 4.11 1.96 -25.46
C THR A 211 4.57 0.63 -26.09
N ASP A 212 4.73 -0.41 -25.27
CA ASP A 212 5.12 -1.74 -25.72
C ASP A 212 4.23 -2.77 -25.00
N ALA A 213 3.36 -3.44 -25.75
CA ALA A 213 2.40 -4.39 -25.19
C ALA A 213 3.06 -5.61 -24.51
N ARG A 214 4.35 -5.87 -24.79
CA ARG A 214 5.11 -6.94 -24.17
C ARG A 214 6.04 -6.47 -23.06
N ALA A 215 6.07 -5.15 -22.78
CA ALA A 215 6.87 -4.64 -21.68
C ALA A 215 6.33 -5.17 -20.35
N PRO A 216 7.20 -5.65 -19.45
CA PRO A 216 6.76 -6.13 -18.14
C PRO A 216 6.41 -4.97 -17.21
N TYR A 217 5.48 -5.21 -16.31
CA TYR A 217 5.20 -4.35 -15.16
C TYR A 217 5.89 -4.95 -13.92
N TYR A 218 6.95 -4.32 -13.43
CA TYR A 218 7.81 -4.86 -12.37
C TYR A 218 8.25 -6.31 -12.62
N GLY A 219 8.70 -6.60 -13.84
CA GLY A 219 9.16 -7.93 -14.23
C GLY A 219 8.05 -8.95 -14.57
N LEU A 220 6.77 -8.59 -14.43
CA LEU A 220 5.63 -9.44 -14.75
C LEU A 220 5.00 -9.04 -16.08
N GLU A 221 4.89 -9.99 -17.00
CA GLU A 221 4.04 -9.83 -18.18
C GLU A 221 2.56 -9.94 -17.79
N ILE A 222 1.77 -8.92 -18.12
CA ILE A 222 0.35 -8.85 -17.81
C ILE A 222 -0.44 -8.85 -19.12
N ASN A 223 -1.20 -9.91 -19.34
CA ASN A 223 -2.00 -10.09 -20.56
C ASN A 223 -3.42 -9.49 -20.43
N ASP A 224 -3.93 -9.33 -19.20
CA ASP A 224 -5.20 -8.65 -18.94
C ASP A 224 -4.93 -7.18 -18.64
N GLU A 225 -5.28 -6.30 -19.57
CA GLU A 225 -5.08 -4.85 -19.43
C GLU A 225 -5.83 -4.24 -18.22
N ARG A 226 -6.79 -4.98 -17.63
CA ARG A 226 -7.60 -4.55 -16.49
C ARG A 226 -7.11 -5.15 -15.16
N ALA A 227 -6.05 -5.94 -15.15
CA ALA A 227 -5.57 -6.66 -13.97
C ALA A 227 -5.23 -5.75 -12.77
N LEU A 228 -4.91 -4.47 -13.00
CA LEU A 228 -4.60 -3.46 -11.98
C LEU A 228 -5.79 -2.58 -11.59
N LEU A 229 -6.97 -2.81 -12.19
CA LEU A 229 -8.19 -2.08 -11.84
C LEU A 229 -8.88 -2.70 -10.62
N PRO A 230 -9.61 -1.90 -9.81
CA PRO A 230 -10.46 -2.43 -8.75
C PRO A 230 -11.64 -3.21 -9.31
N GLY A 231 -12.38 -3.87 -8.44
CA GLY A 231 -13.67 -4.47 -8.74
C GLY A 231 -14.78 -3.41 -8.96
N ASP A 232 -16.03 -3.85 -8.87
CA ASP A 232 -17.17 -3.02 -9.32
C ASP A 232 -17.56 -1.89 -8.34
N HIS A 233 -17.27 -2.03 -7.05
CA HIS A 233 -17.74 -1.10 -6.00
C HIS A 233 -16.61 -0.63 -5.06
N PRO A 234 -15.51 -0.08 -5.59
CA PRO A 234 -14.46 0.45 -4.72
C PRO A 234 -14.90 1.76 -4.05
N ARG A 235 -14.38 2.04 -2.88
CA ARG A 235 -14.34 3.41 -2.37
C ARG A 235 -13.50 4.26 -3.33
N ILE A 236 -13.84 5.53 -3.48
CA ILE A 236 -13.13 6.43 -4.39
C ILE A 236 -12.42 7.51 -3.58
N GLY A 237 -11.10 7.62 -3.74
CA GLY A 237 -10.31 8.70 -3.19
C GLY A 237 -10.65 10.05 -3.83
N ALA A 238 -10.44 11.12 -3.10
CA ALA A 238 -10.83 12.46 -3.54
C ALA A 238 -9.77 13.16 -4.41
N THR A 239 -8.50 12.78 -4.27
CA THR A 239 -7.38 13.51 -4.87
C THR A 239 -7.23 13.16 -6.35
N ARG A 240 -7.40 14.16 -7.23
CA ARG A 240 -7.13 14.01 -8.65
C ARG A 240 -5.64 14.07 -8.95
N PHE A 241 -5.22 13.39 -10.02
CA PHE A 241 -3.81 13.38 -10.43
C PHE A 241 -3.23 14.77 -10.68
N ALA A 242 -3.97 15.65 -11.34
CA ALA A 242 -3.51 17.00 -11.60
C ALA A 242 -3.28 17.82 -10.33
N ASP A 243 -4.14 17.66 -9.32
CA ASP A 243 -4.04 18.35 -8.03
C ASP A 243 -2.85 17.82 -7.22
N TRP A 244 -2.66 16.50 -7.21
CA TRP A 244 -1.51 15.87 -6.57
C TRP A 244 -0.19 16.31 -7.23
N LEU A 245 -0.14 16.29 -8.56
CA LEU A 245 1.05 16.64 -9.34
C LEU A 245 1.47 18.10 -9.11
N SER A 246 0.51 19.04 -9.11
CA SER A 246 0.79 20.45 -8.87
C SER A 246 1.38 20.70 -7.48
N ARG A 247 0.86 20.02 -6.45
CA ARG A 247 1.38 20.11 -5.07
C ARG A 247 2.78 19.52 -4.93
N THR A 248 3.06 18.46 -5.66
CA THR A 248 4.36 17.76 -5.59
C THR A 248 5.44 18.54 -6.31
N THR A 249 5.14 19.10 -7.49
CA THR A 249 6.11 19.92 -8.26
C THR A 249 6.38 21.27 -7.59
N ALA A 250 5.38 21.88 -6.94
CA ALA A 250 5.58 23.12 -6.18
C ALA A 250 6.55 22.93 -4.99
N LYS A 251 6.51 21.78 -4.29
CA LYS A 251 7.45 21.47 -3.19
C LYS A 251 8.89 21.26 -3.65
N GLN A 252 9.12 20.85 -4.89
CA GLN A 252 10.46 20.65 -5.45
C GLN A 252 11.11 21.97 -5.93
N THR A 253 10.32 23.02 -6.10
CA THR A 253 10.80 24.34 -6.57
C THR A 253 11.02 25.35 -5.44
N THR A 254 10.73 25.00 -4.20
CA THR A 254 11.04 25.85 -3.04
C THR A 254 12.43 25.45 -2.52
N PRO A 255 13.45 26.35 -2.57
CA PRO A 255 14.83 26.10 -2.14
C PRO A 255 14.95 25.86 -0.65
#